data_52e336eacbeef58b147524f2cc739330
#
_entry.id   52e336eacbeef58b147524f2cc739330
#
_cell.length_a   1.000
_cell.length_b   1.000
_cell.length_c   1.000
_cell.angle_alpha   90.00
_cell.angle_beta   90.00
_cell.angle_gamma   90.00
#
_symmetry.space_group_name_H-M   'P 1'
#
loop_
_entity.id
_entity.type
_entity.pdbx_description
1 polymer ?
#
loop_
_entity_poly.entity_id
_entity_poly.type
_entity_poly.pdbx_seq_one_letter_code
_entity_poly.pdbx_strand_id
1 'polypeptide(L)'
;SGCFAVEFIHVNHSIADAFMFAIRTPIGIIMHSGDFKIDYTPINGAIMDLQRIAQIGREGVLLFVCESTNIEVPGFSKSERHVGESMADMFKDAKGRIFVATFSSNVSRLQQIFTAAERHGRKVALVGRSMLNVFNAANNLGYIQKKPDTLIEISQVDNYPPEQVVIISPGSQGEPMSALTRIAF
;
A
#
# COMPACT_ATOMS: atom_id res chain seq x y z
N SER A 1 -27.13 10.83 -7.02
CA SER A 1 -28.15 11.59 -7.74
C SER A 1 -29.53 11.29 -7.16
N GLY A 2 -30.45 12.22 -7.29
CA GLY A 2 -31.81 12.07 -6.77
C GLY A 2 -31.87 12.17 -5.25
N CYS A 3 -32.46 11.15 -4.59
CA CYS A 3 -32.63 11.15 -3.13
C CYS A 3 -31.44 10.61 -2.34
N PHE A 4 -30.34 10.26 -3.00
CA PHE A 4 -29.13 9.76 -2.33
C PHE A 4 -28.02 10.81 -2.30
N ALA A 5 -27.37 10.94 -1.15
CA ALA A 5 -26.13 11.70 -0.99
C ALA A 5 -25.02 10.77 -0.50
N VAL A 6 -23.87 10.80 -1.18
CA VAL A 6 -22.72 9.99 -0.83
C VAL A 6 -21.61 10.90 -0.34
N GLU A 7 -21.15 10.65 0.88
CA GLU A 7 -20.03 11.33 1.50
C GLU A 7 -18.82 10.38 1.55
N PHE A 8 -17.67 10.89 1.13
CA PHE A 8 -16.39 10.18 1.14
C PHE A 8 -15.64 10.58 2.41
N ILE A 9 -15.28 9.61 3.22
CA ILE A 9 -14.58 9.82 4.49
C ILE A 9 -13.22 9.17 4.38
N HIS A 10 -12.16 9.95 4.58
CA HIS A 10 -10.80 9.45 4.47
C HIS A 10 -10.51 8.32 5.48
N VAL A 11 -9.94 7.22 4.98
CA VAL A 11 -9.43 6.12 5.80
C VAL A 11 -8.00 5.78 5.38
N ASN A 12 -7.23 5.20 6.29
CA ASN A 12 -5.92 4.67 5.94
C ASN A 12 -6.05 3.24 5.40
N HIS A 13 -5.36 2.96 4.32
CA HIS A 13 -5.19 1.62 3.77
C HIS A 13 -3.85 1.53 3.01
N SER A 14 -3.54 0.36 2.45
CA SER A 14 -2.31 0.14 1.67
C SER A 14 -2.32 0.86 0.31
N ILE A 15 -3.51 1.06 -0.26
CA ILE A 15 -3.71 1.89 -1.46
C ILE A 15 -3.87 3.35 -1.08
N ALA A 16 -3.39 4.26 -1.93
CA ALA A 16 -3.57 5.69 -1.75
C ALA A 16 -5.06 6.07 -1.89
N ASP A 17 -5.47 7.14 -1.18
CA ASP A 17 -6.82 7.73 -1.24
C ASP A 17 -7.96 6.71 -1.00
N ALA A 18 -7.80 5.88 0.02
CA ALA A 18 -8.87 5.00 0.46
C ALA A 18 -9.97 5.77 1.18
N PHE A 19 -11.21 5.38 0.94
CA PHE A 19 -12.39 6.03 1.53
C PHE A 19 -13.37 5.02 2.10
N MET A 20 -14.00 5.42 3.21
CA MET A 20 -15.27 4.92 3.70
C MET A 20 -16.39 5.76 3.11
N PHE A 21 -17.56 5.17 2.93
CA PHE A 21 -18.71 5.87 2.39
C PHE A 21 -19.83 6.00 3.43
N ALA A 22 -20.38 7.19 3.58
CA ALA A 22 -21.65 7.40 4.24
C ALA A 22 -22.71 7.75 3.19
N ILE A 23 -23.66 6.86 2.98
CA ILE A 23 -24.72 6.96 1.98
C ILE A 23 -26.00 7.37 2.71
N ARG A 24 -26.40 8.62 2.53
CA ARG A 24 -27.66 9.15 3.08
C ARG A 24 -28.81 8.79 2.16
N THR A 25 -29.81 8.14 2.73
CA THR A 25 -31.01 7.71 2.03
C THR A 25 -32.24 8.30 2.72
N PRO A 26 -33.42 8.27 2.09
CA PRO A 26 -34.66 8.73 2.72
C PRO A 26 -35.05 7.99 4.01
N ILE A 27 -34.52 6.77 4.21
CA ILE A 27 -34.85 5.93 5.35
C ILE A 27 -33.75 5.82 6.40
N GLY A 28 -32.57 6.41 6.14
CA GLY A 28 -31.46 6.40 7.08
C GLY A 28 -30.09 6.40 6.43
N ILE A 29 -29.04 6.31 7.23
CA ILE A 29 -27.64 6.33 6.80
C ILE A 29 -27.12 4.90 6.68
N ILE A 30 -26.53 4.57 5.54
CA ILE A 30 -25.77 3.35 5.34
C ILE A 30 -24.29 3.73 5.34
N MET A 31 -23.49 3.09 6.18
CA MET A 31 -22.03 3.23 6.15
C MET A 31 -21.40 1.97 5.55
N HIS A 32 -20.48 2.17 4.61
CA HIS A 32 -19.65 1.13 4.03
C HIS A 32 -18.18 1.45 4.30
N SER A 33 -17.49 0.59 5.08
CA SER A 33 -16.13 0.90 5.54
C SER A 33 -15.10 0.95 4.39
N GLY A 34 -15.34 0.25 3.29
CA GLY A 34 -14.24 -0.15 2.42
C GLY A 34 -13.22 -0.96 3.22
N ASP A 35 -12.04 -1.14 2.66
CA ASP A 35 -10.92 -1.71 3.40
C ASP A 35 -10.21 -0.59 4.15
N PHE A 36 -9.92 -0.78 5.42
CA PHE A 36 -9.28 0.24 6.24
C PHE A 36 -8.32 -0.34 7.27
N LYS A 37 -7.46 0.54 7.77
CA LYS A 37 -6.57 0.30 8.89
C LYS A 37 -6.55 1.52 9.79
N ILE A 38 -6.68 1.34 11.09
CA ILE A 38 -6.46 2.44 12.02
C ILE A 38 -4.96 2.60 12.23
N ASP A 39 -4.36 3.60 11.59
CA ASP A 39 -2.94 3.93 11.71
C ASP A 39 -2.80 5.39 12.15
N TYR A 40 -2.30 5.61 13.36
CA TYR A 40 -2.07 6.95 13.92
C TYR A 40 -0.77 7.60 13.44
N THR A 41 0.08 6.85 12.77
CA THR A 41 1.37 7.32 12.22
C THR A 41 1.54 6.88 10.77
N PRO A 42 0.57 7.21 9.87
CA PRO A 42 0.67 6.83 8.48
C PRO A 42 1.92 7.46 7.85
N ILE A 43 2.44 6.84 6.80
CA ILE A 43 3.63 7.34 6.10
C ILE A 43 3.25 8.50 5.20
N ASN A 44 2.13 8.37 4.52
CA ASN A 44 1.62 9.35 3.57
C ASN A 44 0.21 9.76 3.97
N GLY A 45 -0.09 11.06 3.81
CA GLY A 45 -1.42 11.60 4.01
C GLY A 45 -1.84 11.81 5.46
N ALA A 46 -3.11 12.03 5.65
CA ALA A 46 -3.75 12.27 6.94
C ALA A 46 -4.06 10.95 7.67
N ILE A 47 -4.28 11.04 8.97
CA ILE A 47 -4.89 9.95 9.73
C ILE A 47 -6.35 9.78 9.35
N MET A 48 -6.89 8.59 9.55
CA MET A 48 -8.32 8.30 9.36
C MET A 48 -9.20 9.33 10.07
N ASP A 49 -10.23 9.82 9.39
CA ASP A 49 -11.15 10.84 9.95
C ASP A 49 -12.13 10.21 10.96
N LEU A 50 -11.59 9.80 12.09
CA LEU A 50 -12.37 9.23 13.19
C LEU A 50 -13.37 10.22 13.76
N GLN A 51 -13.08 11.53 13.69
CA GLN A 51 -14.00 12.58 14.17
C GLN A 51 -15.27 12.58 13.32
N ARG A 52 -15.13 12.54 12.00
CA ARG A 52 -16.29 12.51 11.10
C ARG A 52 -17.10 11.23 11.25
N ILE A 53 -16.44 10.08 11.40
CA ILE A 53 -17.09 8.81 11.66
C ILE A 53 -17.92 8.86 12.96
N ALA A 54 -17.35 9.41 14.02
CA ALA A 54 -18.04 9.56 15.29
C ALA A 54 -19.26 10.50 15.20
N GLN A 55 -19.17 11.59 14.41
CA GLN A 55 -20.30 12.50 14.17
C GLN A 55 -21.46 11.76 13.47
N ILE A 56 -21.16 11.00 12.42
CA ILE A 56 -22.17 10.22 11.68
C ILE A 56 -22.78 9.13 12.59
N GLY A 57 -21.95 8.52 13.44
CA GLY A 57 -22.45 7.56 14.44
C GLY A 57 -23.47 8.19 15.41
N ARG A 58 -23.29 9.47 15.78
CA ARG A 58 -24.25 10.21 16.62
C ARG A 58 -25.53 10.58 15.88
N GLU A 59 -25.47 10.77 14.56
CA GLU A 59 -26.67 11.00 13.74
C GLU A 59 -27.56 9.74 13.67
N GLY A 60 -26.97 8.57 13.87
CA GLY A 60 -27.61 7.27 13.78
C GLY A 60 -27.38 6.59 12.44
N VAL A 61 -26.82 5.40 12.48
CA VAL A 61 -26.52 4.57 11.31
C VAL A 61 -27.51 3.43 11.23
N LEU A 62 -28.25 3.35 10.12
CA LEU A 62 -29.22 2.29 9.85
C LEU A 62 -28.54 0.94 9.56
N LEU A 63 -27.47 0.98 8.77
CA LEU A 63 -26.71 -0.21 8.39
C LEU A 63 -25.22 0.13 8.32
N PHE A 64 -24.38 -0.69 8.95
CA PHE A 64 -22.94 -0.60 8.81
C PHE A 64 -22.40 -1.87 8.14
N VAL A 65 -21.89 -1.71 6.93
CA VAL A 65 -21.21 -2.76 6.16
C VAL A 65 -19.71 -2.60 6.41
N CYS A 66 -19.16 -3.43 7.28
CA CYS A 66 -17.77 -3.35 7.72
C CYS A 66 -16.96 -4.52 7.16
N GLU A 67 -15.74 -4.23 6.72
CA GLU A 67 -14.75 -5.28 6.42
C GLU A 67 -14.39 -6.04 7.71
N SER A 68 -13.93 -7.29 7.58
CA SER A 68 -13.62 -8.17 8.70
C SER A 68 -12.28 -8.90 8.52
N THR A 69 -11.38 -8.34 7.74
CA THR A 69 -10.05 -8.90 7.50
C THR A 69 -9.29 -9.03 8.83
N ASN A 70 -8.75 -10.21 9.07
CA ASN A 70 -8.03 -10.56 10.31
C ASN A 70 -8.85 -10.45 11.61
N ILE A 71 -10.18 -10.49 11.57
CA ILE A 71 -11.02 -10.37 12.78
C ILE A 71 -10.72 -11.47 13.80
N GLU A 72 -10.25 -12.64 13.37
CA GLU A 72 -9.89 -13.77 14.23
C GLU A 72 -8.43 -13.71 14.73
N VAL A 73 -7.63 -12.74 14.25
CA VAL A 73 -6.22 -12.61 14.62
C VAL A 73 -6.10 -11.67 15.84
N PRO A 74 -5.69 -12.16 17.00
CA PRO A 74 -5.51 -11.31 18.18
C PRO A 74 -4.43 -10.25 17.99
N GLY A 75 -4.63 -9.05 18.55
CA GLY A 75 -3.65 -7.98 18.58
C GLY A 75 -3.97 -6.83 17.65
N PHE A 76 -2.93 -6.12 17.22
CA PHE A 76 -3.03 -4.92 16.41
C PHE A 76 -2.11 -5.00 15.20
N SER A 77 -2.55 -4.48 14.05
CA SER A 77 -1.68 -4.26 12.90
C SER A 77 -0.68 -3.15 13.22
N LYS A 78 0.61 -3.41 13.02
CA LYS A 78 1.66 -2.39 13.19
C LYS A 78 1.52 -1.30 12.13
N SER A 79 1.92 -0.05 12.48
CA SER A 79 1.97 1.05 11.54
C SER A 79 2.90 0.73 10.36
N GLU A 80 2.57 1.25 9.18
CA GLU A 80 3.45 1.17 8.01
C GLU A 80 4.82 1.83 8.25
N ARG A 81 4.91 2.83 9.12
CA ARG A 81 6.18 3.44 9.52
C ARG A 81 7.12 2.42 10.13
N HIS A 82 6.63 1.58 11.04
CA HIS A 82 7.45 0.53 11.67
C HIS A 82 7.96 -0.51 10.66
N VAL A 83 7.16 -0.82 9.64
CA VAL A 83 7.61 -1.70 8.55
C VAL A 83 8.74 -1.07 7.75
N GLY A 84 8.66 0.25 7.50
CA GLY A 84 9.72 0.99 6.81
C GLY A 84 11.03 1.02 7.59
N GLU A 85 10.99 1.17 8.91
CA GLU A 85 12.17 1.11 9.78
C GLU A 85 12.83 -0.27 9.71
N SER A 86 12.05 -1.34 9.90
CA SER A 86 12.54 -2.72 9.80
C SER A 86 13.14 -3.03 8.41
N MET A 87 12.53 -2.48 7.37
CA MET A 87 13.03 -2.63 6.00
C MET A 87 14.37 -1.91 5.81
N ALA A 88 14.53 -0.71 6.36
CA ALA A 88 15.79 0.04 6.27
C ALA A 88 16.95 -0.73 6.91
N ASP A 89 16.72 -1.39 8.05
CA ASP A 89 17.72 -2.23 8.70
C ASP A 89 18.08 -3.44 7.84
N MET A 90 17.08 -4.14 7.26
CA MET A 90 17.33 -5.27 6.35
C MET A 90 18.13 -4.84 5.12
N PHE A 91 17.87 -3.68 4.56
CA PHE A 91 18.61 -3.16 3.39
C PHE A 91 20.06 -2.83 3.71
N LYS A 92 20.33 -2.34 4.93
CA LYS A 92 21.68 -2.04 5.41
C LYS A 92 22.56 -3.30 5.49
N ASP A 93 21.99 -4.38 5.99
CA ASP A 93 22.74 -5.60 6.29
C ASP A 93 22.84 -6.57 5.10
N ALA A 94 22.01 -6.38 4.07
CA ALA A 94 21.97 -7.25 2.90
C ALA A 94 23.22 -7.10 2.03
N LYS A 95 23.97 -8.19 1.87
CA LYS A 95 25.21 -8.25 1.06
C LYS A 95 24.98 -8.69 -0.39
N GLY A 96 23.76 -9.09 -0.74
CA GLY A 96 23.41 -9.55 -2.07
C GLY A 96 22.20 -8.80 -2.63
N ARG A 97 21.63 -9.37 -3.69
CA ARG A 97 20.40 -8.90 -4.33
C ARG A 97 19.23 -9.07 -3.36
N ILE A 98 18.40 -8.04 -3.25
CA ILE A 98 17.20 -8.05 -2.40
C ILE A 98 15.99 -8.34 -3.27
N PHE A 99 15.17 -9.31 -2.86
CA PHE A 99 13.85 -9.55 -3.44
C PHE A 99 12.78 -9.15 -2.44
N VAL A 100 11.86 -8.30 -2.87
CA VAL A 100 10.72 -7.86 -2.05
C VAL A 100 9.44 -8.29 -2.74
N ALA A 101 8.70 -9.20 -2.11
CA ALA A 101 7.36 -9.55 -2.55
C ALA A 101 6.33 -8.69 -1.81
N THR A 102 5.47 -8.00 -2.55
CA THR A 102 4.40 -7.17 -1.97
C THR A 102 3.21 -7.08 -2.92
N PHE A 103 2.05 -6.69 -2.39
CA PHE A 103 0.91 -6.37 -3.24
C PHE A 103 1.22 -5.20 -4.16
N SER A 104 0.84 -5.32 -5.42
CA SER A 104 1.04 -4.26 -6.42
C SER A 104 0.33 -2.96 -6.01
N SER A 105 -0.82 -3.04 -5.33
CA SER A 105 -1.61 -1.90 -4.87
C SER A 105 -1.02 -1.18 -3.65
N ASN A 106 -0.01 -1.75 -2.98
CA ASN A 106 0.57 -1.12 -1.80
C ASN A 106 1.58 -0.02 -2.17
N VAL A 107 1.04 1.13 -2.58
CA VAL A 107 1.82 2.29 -3.03
C VAL A 107 2.75 2.81 -1.93
N SER A 108 2.27 2.84 -0.69
CA SER A 108 3.08 3.26 0.46
C SER A 108 4.30 2.37 0.66
N ARG A 109 4.15 1.05 0.49
CA ARG A 109 5.24 0.08 0.57
C ARG A 109 6.23 0.27 -0.57
N LEU A 110 5.74 0.52 -1.80
CA LEU A 110 6.61 0.84 -2.94
C LEU A 110 7.46 2.06 -2.63
N GLN A 111 6.86 3.16 -2.15
CA GLN A 111 7.62 4.36 -1.77
C GLN A 111 8.69 4.08 -0.73
N GLN A 112 8.39 3.26 0.29
CA GLN A 112 9.37 2.90 1.32
C GLN A 112 10.55 2.11 0.74
N ILE A 113 10.27 1.17 -0.18
CA ILE A 113 11.31 0.37 -0.84
C ILE A 113 12.21 1.28 -1.68
N PHE A 114 11.64 2.21 -2.48
CA PHE A 114 12.42 3.19 -3.24
C PHE A 114 13.30 4.04 -2.32
N THR A 115 12.72 4.56 -1.23
CA THR A 115 13.45 5.38 -0.25
C THR A 115 14.60 4.59 0.41
N ALA A 116 14.37 3.34 0.79
CA ALA A 116 15.40 2.47 1.36
C ALA A 116 16.49 2.13 0.33
N ALA A 117 16.10 1.81 -0.89
CA ALA A 117 17.05 1.52 -1.97
C ALA A 117 17.97 2.71 -2.26
N GLU A 118 17.42 3.91 -2.38
CA GLU A 118 18.18 5.13 -2.64
C GLU A 118 19.14 5.49 -1.50
N ARG A 119 18.72 5.26 -0.26
CA ARG A 119 19.56 5.48 0.92
C ARG A 119 20.80 4.58 0.92
N HIS A 120 20.67 3.38 0.36
CA HIS A 120 21.75 2.38 0.29
C HIS A 120 22.37 2.25 -1.10
N GLY A 121 22.14 3.21 -2.01
CA GLY A 121 22.75 3.24 -3.34
C GLY A 121 22.32 2.08 -4.25
N ARG A 122 21.12 1.52 -4.03
CA ARG A 122 20.60 0.40 -4.81
C ARG A 122 19.67 0.86 -5.93
N LYS A 123 19.70 0.15 -7.04
CA LYS A 123 18.76 0.26 -8.15
C LYS A 123 17.54 -0.62 -7.88
N VAL A 124 16.38 -0.23 -8.39
CA VAL A 124 15.13 -0.95 -8.22
C VAL A 124 14.64 -1.43 -9.57
N ALA A 125 14.33 -2.71 -9.69
CA ALA A 125 13.64 -3.29 -10.84
C ALA A 125 12.26 -3.80 -10.42
N LEU A 126 11.26 -3.58 -11.27
CA LEU A 126 9.89 -4.03 -11.05
C LEU A 126 9.58 -5.22 -11.94
N VAL A 127 8.95 -6.25 -11.40
CA VAL A 127 8.54 -7.43 -12.15
C VAL A 127 7.03 -7.65 -12.00
N GLY A 128 6.39 -8.01 -13.10
CA GLY A 128 4.96 -8.26 -13.14
C GLY A 128 4.14 -7.10 -13.69
N ARG A 129 3.21 -7.44 -14.60
CA ARG A 129 2.38 -6.43 -15.31
C ARG A 129 1.56 -5.56 -14.35
N SER A 130 0.93 -6.17 -13.35
CA SER A 130 0.16 -5.43 -12.34
C SER A 130 1.02 -4.46 -11.56
N MET A 131 2.24 -4.86 -11.17
CA MET A 131 3.19 -4.03 -10.44
C MET A 131 3.58 -2.80 -11.28
N LEU A 132 3.94 -3.01 -12.54
CA LEU A 132 4.30 -1.93 -13.46
C LEU A 132 3.15 -0.95 -13.71
N ASN A 133 1.93 -1.47 -13.91
CA ASN A 133 0.75 -0.63 -14.14
C ASN A 133 0.43 0.25 -12.94
N VAL A 134 0.40 -0.31 -11.73
CA VAL A 134 0.12 0.45 -10.51
C VAL A 134 1.25 1.44 -10.23
N PHE A 135 2.51 1.01 -10.37
CA PHE A 135 3.65 1.90 -10.20
C PHE A 135 3.57 3.11 -11.16
N ASN A 136 3.30 2.89 -12.44
CA ASN A 136 3.20 3.98 -13.42
C ASN A 136 2.06 4.94 -13.06
N ALA A 137 0.89 4.42 -12.67
CA ALA A 137 -0.23 5.26 -12.25
C ALA A 137 0.13 6.08 -11.00
N ALA A 138 0.69 5.45 -9.98
CA ALA A 138 1.08 6.12 -8.74
C ALA A 138 2.20 7.16 -8.96
N ASN A 139 3.18 6.86 -9.82
CA ASN A 139 4.24 7.78 -10.18
C ASN A 139 3.71 9.00 -10.95
N ASN A 140 2.80 8.80 -11.90
CA ASN A 140 2.18 9.88 -12.67
C ASN A 140 1.29 10.79 -11.80
N LEU A 141 0.68 10.23 -10.77
CA LEU A 141 -0.14 10.97 -9.80
C LEU A 141 0.69 11.61 -8.67
N GLY A 142 2.02 11.39 -8.64
CA GLY A 142 2.92 11.99 -7.65
C GLY A 142 2.96 11.29 -6.30
N TYR A 143 2.37 10.09 -6.17
CA TYR A 143 2.44 9.30 -4.93
C TYR A 143 3.80 8.64 -4.72
N ILE A 144 4.58 8.44 -5.79
CA ILE A 144 5.93 7.88 -5.72
C ILE A 144 6.94 8.95 -6.11
N GLN A 145 7.84 9.21 -5.18
CA GLN A 145 8.98 10.10 -5.37
C GLN A 145 10.26 9.27 -5.41
N LYS A 146 11.02 9.40 -6.47
CA LYS A 146 12.27 8.69 -6.68
C LYS A 146 13.25 9.51 -7.49
N LYS A 147 14.54 9.24 -7.34
CA LYS A 147 15.56 9.80 -8.23
C LYS A 147 15.41 9.24 -9.65
N PRO A 148 15.78 10.00 -10.67
CA PRO A 148 15.60 9.58 -12.07
C PRO A 148 16.23 8.23 -12.41
N ASP A 149 17.40 7.94 -11.83
CA ASP A 149 18.23 6.78 -12.12
C ASP A 149 18.04 5.59 -11.16
N THR A 150 17.08 5.67 -10.22
CA THR A 150 16.82 4.59 -9.26
C THR A 150 16.12 3.40 -9.91
N LEU A 151 15.13 3.66 -10.77
CA LEU A 151 14.41 2.62 -11.49
C LEU A 151 15.17 2.16 -12.72
N ILE A 152 15.34 0.85 -12.86
CA ILE A 152 15.94 0.20 -14.02
C ILE A 152 15.00 -0.86 -14.60
N GLU A 153 15.18 -1.19 -15.87
CA GLU A 153 14.49 -2.33 -16.48
C GLU A 153 15.02 -3.66 -15.93
N ILE A 154 14.15 -4.67 -15.83
CA ILE A 154 14.55 -5.99 -15.33
C ILE A 154 15.68 -6.61 -16.16
N SER A 155 15.74 -6.33 -17.46
CA SER A 155 16.79 -6.77 -18.36
C SER A 155 18.18 -6.15 -18.08
N GLN A 156 18.23 -5.08 -17.31
CA GLN A 156 19.45 -4.37 -16.94
C GLN A 156 20.04 -4.82 -15.61
N VAL A 157 19.33 -5.70 -14.87
CA VAL A 157 19.70 -6.11 -13.53
C VAL A 157 21.11 -6.71 -13.46
N ASP A 158 21.52 -7.47 -14.47
CA ASP A 158 22.84 -8.12 -14.51
C ASP A 158 23.99 -7.15 -14.87
N ASN A 159 23.67 -5.90 -15.21
CA ASN A 159 24.68 -4.85 -15.40
C ASN A 159 25.14 -4.23 -14.07
N TYR A 160 24.52 -4.60 -12.96
CA TYR A 160 24.83 -4.06 -11.63
C TYR A 160 25.29 -5.16 -10.68
N PRO A 161 26.22 -4.88 -9.75
CA PRO A 161 26.58 -5.82 -8.70
C PRO A 161 25.33 -6.24 -7.89
N PRO A 162 25.25 -7.52 -7.46
CA PRO A 162 24.09 -8.01 -6.72
C PRO A 162 23.70 -7.16 -5.51
N GLU A 163 24.66 -6.65 -4.79
CA GLU A 163 24.46 -5.78 -3.61
C GLU A 163 23.87 -4.40 -3.97
N GLN A 164 23.83 -4.03 -5.23
CA GLN A 164 23.23 -2.78 -5.69
C GLN A 164 21.82 -2.98 -6.30
N VAL A 165 21.22 -4.15 -6.18
CA VAL A 165 19.95 -4.45 -6.84
C VAL A 165 18.87 -4.83 -5.85
N VAL A 166 17.69 -4.27 -6.07
CA VAL A 166 16.42 -4.63 -5.44
C VAL A 166 15.43 -5.02 -6.53
N ILE A 167 14.79 -6.15 -6.41
CA ILE A 167 13.72 -6.59 -7.30
C ILE A 167 12.41 -6.62 -6.53
N ILE A 168 11.40 -5.94 -7.02
CA ILE A 168 10.05 -5.92 -6.45
C ILE A 168 9.12 -6.72 -7.33
N SER A 169 8.38 -7.66 -6.74
CA SER A 169 7.41 -8.50 -7.46
C SER A 169 6.12 -8.69 -6.69
N PRO A 170 4.99 -8.94 -7.35
CA PRO A 170 3.81 -9.52 -6.71
C PRO A 170 4.06 -10.98 -6.37
N GLY A 171 3.21 -11.57 -5.53
CA GLY A 171 3.31 -12.98 -5.15
C GLY A 171 3.54 -13.22 -3.68
N SER A 172 3.31 -12.20 -2.83
CA SER A 172 3.53 -12.30 -1.38
C SER A 172 2.64 -13.33 -0.67
N GLN A 173 1.58 -13.81 -1.31
CA GLN A 173 0.68 -14.86 -0.78
C GLN A 173 0.90 -16.22 -1.45
N GLY A 174 1.94 -16.38 -2.25
CA GLY A 174 2.26 -17.65 -2.90
C GLY A 174 1.35 -17.98 -4.08
N GLU A 175 0.78 -16.97 -4.75
CA GLU A 175 -0.11 -17.16 -5.89
C GLU A 175 0.60 -17.93 -7.02
N PRO A 176 0.05 -19.04 -7.53
CA PRO A 176 0.76 -19.94 -8.45
C PRO A 176 1.22 -19.30 -9.76
N MET A 177 0.51 -18.25 -10.21
CA MET A 177 0.80 -17.54 -11.47
C MET A 177 1.56 -16.23 -11.24
N SER A 178 2.02 -15.96 -10.03
CA SER A 178 2.71 -14.72 -9.69
C SER A 178 4.07 -14.60 -10.37
N ALA A 179 4.58 -13.38 -10.45
CA ALA A 179 5.93 -13.15 -10.95
C ALA A 179 6.99 -13.80 -10.04
N LEU A 180 6.76 -13.79 -8.73
CA LEU A 180 7.67 -14.42 -7.76
C LEU A 180 7.79 -15.94 -8.01
N THR A 181 6.66 -16.62 -8.21
CA THR A 181 6.66 -18.07 -8.53
C THR A 181 7.46 -18.35 -9.79
N ARG A 182 7.28 -17.55 -10.85
CA ARG A 182 8.01 -17.73 -12.12
C ARG A 182 9.50 -17.40 -12.04
N ILE A 183 9.94 -16.62 -11.04
CA ILE A 183 11.35 -16.34 -10.80
C ILE A 183 11.99 -17.51 -10.03
N ALA A 184 11.20 -18.21 -9.19
CA ALA A 184 11.68 -19.29 -8.33
C ALA A 184 11.82 -20.63 -9.08
N PHE A 185 11.09 -20.82 -10.20
CA PHE A 185 11.09 -22.02 -11.04
C PHE A 185 11.41 -21.69 -12.50
#